data_97040197dd06994d556343c998ffa903
#
_entry.id   97040197dd06994d556343c998ffa903
#
_cell.length_a   1.000
_cell.length_b   1.000
_cell.length_c   1.000
_cell.angle_alpha   90.00
_cell.angle_beta   90.00
_cell.angle_gamma   90.00
#
_symmetry.space_group_name_H-M   'P 1'
#
loop_
_entity.id
_entity.type
_entity.pdbx_description
1 polymer ?
#
loop_
_entity_poly.entity_id
_entity_poly.type
_entity_poly.pdbx_seq_one_letter_code
_entity_poly.pdbx_strand_id
1 'polypeptide(L)' 'MLRLIKNDAQYEDTLARVYELMQLDIQPDTEESDELEILSILVKKYEDFPGLYGA' A
#
# COMPACT_ATOMS: atom_id res chain seq x y z
N MET A 1 -6.34 3.52 9.31
CA MET A 1 -5.32 4.52 9.62
C MET A 1 -4.22 4.51 8.58
N LEU A 2 -3.82 5.67 8.12
CA LEU A 2 -2.78 5.80 7.10
C LEU A 2 -1.40 5.56 7.71
N ARG A 3 -0.62 4.67 7.08
CA ARG A 3 0.73 4.37 7.56
C ARG A 3 1.71 4.52 6.41
N LEU A 4 2.81 5.19 6.68
CA LEU A 4 3.88 5.31 5.71
C LEU A 4 4.76 4.06 5.74
N ILE A 5 5.24 3.67 4.58
CA ILE A 5 6.18 2.56 4.47
C ILE A 5 7.58 3.09 4.78
N LYS A 6 8.20 2.56 5.82
CA LYS A 6 9.50 3.05 6.29
C LYS A 6 10.63 2.06 6.10
N ASN A 7 10.33 0.80 5.83
CA ASN A 7 11.35 -0.22 5.64
C ASN A 7 10.81 -1.33 4.75
N ASP A 8 11.68 -2.24 4.37
CA ASP A 8 11.33 -3.31 3.45
C ASP A 8 10.28 -4.26 4.03
N ALA A 9 10.32 -4.49 5.33
CA ALA A 9 9.33 -5.38 5.95
C ALA A 9 7.93 -4.78 5.82
N GLN A 10 7.79 -3.48 6.07
CA GLN A 10 6.51 -2.81 5.89
C GLN A 10 6.08 -2.78 4.44
N TYR A 11 7.04 -2.62 3.53
CA TYR A 11 6.77 -2.62 2.10
C TYR A 11 6.20 -3.98 1.67
N GLU A 12 6.84 -5.06 2.11
CA GLU A 12 6.36 -6.40 1.76
C GLU A 12 4.99 -6.69 2.37
N ASP A 13 4.76 -6.27 3.61
CA ASP A 13 3.44 -6.41 4.23
C ASP A 13 2.37 -5.66 3.45
N THR A 14 2.70 -4.45 3.03
CA THR A 14 1.76 -3.63 2.26
C THR A 14 1.47 -4.26 0.91
N LEU A 15 2.50 -4.77 0.24
CA LEU A 15 2.29 -5.47 -1.03
C LEU A 15 1.40 -6.70 -0.85
N ALA A 16 1.61 -7.47 0.21
CA ALA A 16 0.79 -8.64 0.47
C ALA A 16 -0.67 -8.24 0.63
N ARG A 17 -0.92 -7.14 1.34
CA ARG A 17 -2.29 -6.66 1.50
C ARG A 17 -2.88 -6.18 0.18
N VAL A 18 -2.08 -5.49 -0.63
CA VAL A 18 -2.54 -5.04 -1.95
C VAL A 18 -2.96 -6.24 -2.80
N TYR A 19 -2.11 -7.27 -2.85
CA TYR A 19 -2.44 -8.46 -3.63
C TYR A 19 -3.70 -9.14 -3.11
N GLU A 20 -3.85 -9.21 -1.80
CA GLU A 20 -5.03 -9.79 -1.19
C GLU A 20 -6.29 -9.03 -1.61
N LEU A 21 -6.22 -7.69 -1.54
CA LEU A 21 -7.35 -6.86 -1.95
C LEU A 21 -7.66 -7.02 -3.43
N MET A 22 -6.63 -7.15 -4.26
CA MET A 22 -6.83 -7.31 -5.70
C MET A 22 -7.51 -8.62 -6.08
N GLN A 23 -7.46 -9.61 -5.20
CA GLN A 23 -8.14 -10.88 -5.43
C GLN A 23 -9.62 -10.83 -5.06
N LEU A 24 -10.04 -9.80 -4.35
CA LEU A 24 -11.43 -9.63 -3.97
C LEU A 24 -12.21 -8.93 -5.09
N ASP A 25 -13.50 -9.18 -5.12
CA ASP A 25 -14.39 -8.47 -6.04
C ASP A 25 -14.76 -7.12 -5.40
N ILE A 26 -13.84 -6.17 -5.50
CA ILE A 26 -13.98 -4.89 -4.83
C ILE A 26 -14.90 -3.99 -5.63
N GLN A 27 -15.95 -3.50 -4.99
CA GLN A 27 -16.87 -2.56 -5.60
C GLN A 27 -16.37 -1.13 -5.38
N PRO A 28 -16.64 -0.21 -6.33
CA PRO A 28 -16.27 1.20 -6.12
C PRO A 28 -16.99 1.77 -4.90
N ASP A 29 -16.38 2.76 -4.29
CA ASP A 29 -16.93 3.48 -3.12
C ASP A 29 -17.09 2.62 -1.88
N THR A 30 -16.25 1.59 -1.73
CA THR A 30 -16.19 0.79 -0.52
C THR A 30 -14.91 1.09 0.25
N GLU A 31 -14.86 0.64 1.51
CA GLU A 31 -13.66 0.80 2.32
C GLU A 31 -12.48 0.05 1.70
N GLU A 32 -12.75 -1.11 1.12
CA GLU A 32 -11.72 -1.91 0.48
C GLU A 32 -11.14 -1.19 -0.74
N SER A 33 -12.00 -0.51 -1.49
CA SER A 33 -11.54 0.28 -2.64
C SER A 33 -10.66 1.42 -2.19
N ASP A 34 -11.06 2.13 -1.14
CA ASP A 34 -10.27 3.22 -0.58
C ASP A 34 -8.94 2.71 -0.04
N GLU A 35 -8.96 1.59 0.65
CA GLU A 35 -7.74 1.00 1.21
C GLU A 35 -6.77 0.65 0.09
N LEU A 36 -7.27 0.01 -0.97
CA LEU A 36 -6.42 -0.38 -2.09
C LEU A 36 -5.77 0.84 -2.73
N GLU A 37 -6.54 1.90 -2.92
CA GLU A 37 -6.03 3.12 -3.52
C GLU A 37 -4.93 3.73 -2.66
N ILE A 38 -5.17 3.85 -1.35
CA ILE A 38 -4.20 4.43 -0.43
C ILE A 38 -2.93 3.59 -0.38
N LEU A 39 -3.06 2.29 -0.27
CA LEU A 39 -1.91 1.40 -0.20
C LEU A 39 -1.10 1.45 -1.49
N SER A 40 -1.77 1.52 -2.63
CA SER A 40 -1.09 1.63 -3.92
C SER A 40 -0.26 2.91 -4.00
N ILE A 41 -0.79 4.00 -3.50
CA ILE A 41 -0.06 5.27 -3.47
C ILE A 41 1.16 5.15 -2.56
N LEU A 42 1.02 4.54 -1.40
CA LEU A 42 2.13 4.37 -0.47
C LEU A 42 3.23 3.51 -1.05
N VAL A 43 2.85 2.43 -1.71
CA VAL A 43 3.81 1.54 -2.37
C VAL A 43 4.58 2.29 -3.45
N LYS A 44 3.86 3.05 -4.26
CA LYS A 44 4.48 3.80 -5.34
C LYS A 44 5.45 4.83 -4.79
N LYS A 45 5.08 5.52 -3.73
CA LYS A 45 5.98 6.50 -3.11
C LYS A 45 7.25 5.85 -2.59
N TYR A 46 7.13 4.70 -1.96
CA TYR A 46 8.29 3.99 -1.46
C TYR A 46 9.21 3.56 -2.60
N GLU A 47 8.64 3.09 -3.69
CA GLU A 47 9.42 2.65 -4.85
C GLU A 47 10.10 3.82 -5.57
N ASP A 48 9.39 4.96 -5.67
CA ASP A 48 9.91 6.13 -6.35
C ASP A 48 10.96 6.87 -5.52
N PHE A 49 10.86 6.78 -4.19
CA PHE A 49 11.74 7.52 -3.29
C PHE A 49 12.27 6.60 -2.20
N PRO A 50 13.10 5.62 -2.58
CA PRO A 50 13.50 4.57 -1.64
C PRO A 50 14.28 5.07 -0.43
N GLY A 51 14.89 6.23 -0.50
CA GLY A 51 15.64 6.80 0.61
C GLY A 51 14.87 7.83 1.43
N LEU A 52 13.58 8.05 1.11
CA LEU A 52 12.84 9.15 1.70
C LEU A 52 12.57 8.96 3.20
N TYR A 53 12.26 7.74 3.60
CA TYR A 53 11.86 7.46 4.99
C TYR A 53 12.87 6.66 5.76
N GLY A 54 13.99 6.35 5.17
CA GLY A 54 14.96 5.52 5.83
C GLY A 54 16.34 5.77 5.30
N ALA A 55 17.28 5.40 6.06
CA ALA A 55 18.67 5.50 5.64
C ALA A 55 19.03 4.33 4.77
#